data_f2ca56a0fca3b96abfd446f75862bc79
#
_entry.id   f2ca56a0fca3b96abfd446f75862bc79
#
_cell.length_a   1.000
_cell.length_b   1.000
_cell.length_c   1.000
_cell.angle_alpha   90.00
_cell.angle_beta   90.00
_cell.angle_gamma   90.00
#
_symmetry.space_group_name_H-M   'P 1'
#
loop_
_entity.id
_entity.type
_entity.pdbx_description
1 polymer ?
#
loop_
_entity_poly.entity_id
_entity_poly.type
_entity_poly.pdbx_seq_one_letter_code
_entity_poly.pdbx_strand_id
1 'polypeptide(L)'
;SFNPIHTGHIALAKSLCEKAGLDEVWFMVSPQNPFKQAATDLLDDSLRFELVEKALKGESLLKACNYEFHLQKPSYTWHTLQALSKDYPDIDFTLLIGGDNWAAFDKWFHHDDILAHYPIVVYPRQGASIGAVPQGVAIVETPLLNISSTQIRQAILQGESIHGMVPEAIEDLACKYYGGMRNEKL
;
A
#
# COMPACT_ATOMS: atom_id res chain seq x y z
N SER A 1 1.31 -3.24 -2.12
CA SER A 1 0.37 -4.39 -2.16
C SER A 1 -0.01 -4.93 -0.78
N PHE A 2 0.61 -4.47 0.31
CA PHE A 2 0.31 -4.93 1.69
C PHE A 2 0.30 -6.47 1.80
N ASN A 3 1.44 -7.05 1.70
CA ASN A 3 1.59 -8.51 1.64
C ASN A 3 2.57 -9.08 2.70
N PRO A 4 2.30 -8.95 4.00
CA PRO A 4 1.16 -8.29 4.63
C PRO A 4 1.38 -6.80 4.93
N ILE A 5 0.32 -6.13 5.35
CA ILE A 5 0.42 -4.84 6.03
C ILE A 5 1.25 -5.00 7.31
N HIS A 6 2.01 -3.97 7.66
CA HIS A 6 2.88 -4.00 8.84
C HIS A 6 2.93 -2.65 9.55
N THR A 7 3.59 -2.62 10.71
CA THR A 7 3.68 -1.42 11.54
C THR A 7 4.35 -0.25 10.82
N GLY A 8 5.28 -0.54 9.89
CA GLY A 8 5.90 0.49 9.06
C GLY A 8 4.93 1.22 8.14
N HIS A 9 3.99 0.49 7.51
CA HIS A 9 2.94 1.10 6.69
C HIS A 9 2.04 2.02 7.51
N ILE A 10 1.67 1.60 8.71
CA ILE A 10 0.76 2.37 9.58
C ILE A 10 1.45 3.63 10.10
N ALA A 11 2.69 3.51 10.57
CA ALA A 11 3.47 4.67 11.03
C ALA A 11 3.68 5.68 9.91
N LEU A 12 4.00 5.21 8.71
CA LEU A 12 4.15 6.03 7.51
C LEU A 12 2.87 6.80 7.21
N ALA A 13 1.73 6.12 7.17
CA ALA A 13 0.44 6.74 6.87
C ALA A 13 0.05 7.79 7.91
N LYS A 14 0.26 7.53 9.20
CA LYS A 14 0.02 8.51 10.26
C LYS A 14 0.89 9.75 10.10
N SER A 15 2.17 9.56 9.79
CA SER A 15 3.11 10.64 9.54
C SER A 15 2.69 11.49 8.34
N LEU A 16 2.23 10.85 7.25
CA LEU A 16 1.75 11.55 6.06
C LEU A 16 0.47 12.33 6.32
N CYS A 17 -0.46 11.80 7.11
CA CYS A 17 -1.66 12.55 7.53
C CYS A 17 -1.26 13.87 8.18
N GLU A 18 -0.31 13.82 9.11
CA GLU A 18 0.14 15.00 9.86
C GLU A 18 0.93 15.96 8.97
N LYS A 19 1.96 15.47 8.29
CA LYS A 19 2.92 16.30 7.55
C LYS A 19 2.37 16.85 6.24
N ALA A 20 1.51 16.10 5.56
CA ALA A 20 0.89 16.53 4.30
C ALA A 20 -0.50 17.16 4.51
N GLY A 21 -0.97 17.26 5.75
CA GLY A 21 -2.26 17.88 6.06
C GLY A 21 -3.46 17.12 5.48
N LEU A 22 -3.39 15.79 5.46
CA LEU A 22 -4.47 14.95 4.96
C LEU A 22 -5.49 14.65 6.06
N ASP A 23 -6.76 14.61 5.70
CA ASP A 23 -7.82 14.25 6.65
C ASP A 23 -7.81 12.78 7.00
N GLU A 24 -7.54 11.92 6.02
CA GLU A 24 -7.41 10.49 6.21
C GLU A 24 -6.57 9.86 5.10
N VAL A 25 -6.10 8.64 5.34
CA VAL A 25 -5.39 7.84 4.34
C VAL A 25 -6.16 6.54 4.08
N TRP A 26 -6.41 6.26 2.82
CA TRP A 26 -7.04 5.03 2.36
C TRP A 26 -5.97 4.04 1.91
N PHE A 27 -5.97 2.88 2.51
CA PHE A 27 -5.07 1.77 2.16
C PHE A 27 -5.74 0.96 1.06
N MET A 28 -5.41 1.26 -0.18
CA MET A 28 -5.94 0.57 -1.33
C MET A 28 -5.29 -0.81 -1.47
N VAL A 29 -6.07 -1.85 -1.24
CA VAL A 29 -5.63 -3.22 -1.49
C VAL A 29 -5.87 -3.53 -2.95
N SER A 30 -4.80 -3.64 -3.72
CA SER A 30 -4.89 -3.92 -5.15
C SER A 30 -5.02 -5.41 -5.40
N PRO A 31 -5.94 -5.84 -6.29
CA PRO A 31 -6.05 -7.23 -6.68
C PRO A 31 -4.80 -7.68 -7.45
N GLN A 32 -4.54 -8.97 -7.45
CA GLN A 32 -3.47 -9.54 -8.23
C GLN A 32 -3.69 -9.23 -9.72
N ASN A 33 -2.64 -8.74 -10.38
CA ASN A 33 -2.68 -8.51 -11.81
C ASN A 33 -2.80 -9.87 -12.55
N PRO A 34 -3.89 -10.12 -13.30
CA PRO A 34 -4.08 -11.40 -13.97
C PRO A 34 -3.02 -11.71 -15.02
N PHE A 35 -2.29 -10.68 -15.50
CA PHE A 35 -1.19 -10.86 -16.46
C PHE A 35 0.15 -11.17 -15.79
N LYS A 36 0.25 -11.03 -14.47
CA LYS A 36 1.43 -11.42 -13.68
C LYS A 36 1.15 -12.73 -12.95
N GLN A 37 1.11 -13.83 -13.68
CA GLN A 37 0.78 -15.14 -13.11
C GLN A 37 1.84 -15.73 -12.17
N ALA A 38 2.96 -15.06 -11.97
CA ALA A 38 4.12 -15.64 -11.31
C ALA A 38 4.42 -15.13 -9.90
N ALA A 39 3.58 -14.28 -9.30
CA ALA A 39 3.80 -13.85 -7.91
C ALA A 39 3.29 -14.94 -6.95
N THR A 40 4.11 -15.98 -6.74
CA THR A 40 3.80 -17.13 -5.89
C THR A 40 3.79 -16.82 -4.40
N ASP A 41 4.21 -15.61 -4.01
CA ASP A 41 4.30 -15.14 -2.63
C ASP A 41 3.20 -14.12 -2.26
N LEU A 42 2.31 -13.80 -3.20
CA LEU A 42 1.19 -12.89 -2.96
C LEU A 42 0.00 -13.66 -2.38
N LEU A 43 -0.39 -13.28 -1.16
CA LEU A 43 -1.59 -13.83 -0.53
C LEU A 43 -2.84 -13.40 -1.29
N ASP A 44 -3.88 -14.23 -1.26
CA ASP A 44 -5.18 -13.94 -1.87
C ASP A 44 -5.69 -12.54 -1.51
N ASP A 45 -6.31 -11.87 -2.48
CA ASP A 45 -6.75 -10.48 -2.36
C ASP A 45 -7.68 -10.24 -1.17
N SER A 46 -8.66 -11.12 -0.96
CA SER A 46 -9.63 -11.00 0.12
C SER A 46 -8.99 -11.19 1.49
N LEU A 47 -8.01 -12.08 1.60
CA LEU A 47 -7.28 -12.31 2.86
C LEU A 47 -6.35 -11.13 3.18
N ARG A 48 -5.70 -10.54 2.17
CA ARG A 48 -4.91 -9.33 2.36
C ARG A 48 -5.78 -8.17 2.82
N PHE A 49 -6.96 -8.02 2.25
CA PHE A 49 -7.92 -6.99 2.66
C PHE A 49 -8.39 -7.20 4.10
N GLU A 50 -8.72 -8.43 4.48
CA GLU A 50 -9.10 -8.76 5.86
C GLU A 50 -8.01 -8.36 6.85
N LEU A 51 -6.74 -8.65 6.54
CA LEU A 51 -5.63 -8.27 7.39
C LEU A 51 -5.51 -6.75 7.52
N VAL A 52 -5.71 -6.00 6.42
CA VAL A 52 -5.68 -4.54 6.47
C VAL A 52 -6.82 -4.00 7.33
N GLU A 53 -8.05 -4.51 7.17
CA GLU A 53 -9.18 -4.08 7.98
C GLU A 53 -8.93 -4.30 9.48
N LYS A 54 -8.45 -5.47 9.85
CA LYS A 54 -8.17 -5.80 11.24
C LYS A 54 -6.99 -5.01 11.81
N ALA A 55 -5.96 -4.79 11.00
CA ALA A 55 -4.80 -3.99 11.41
C ALA A 55 -5.14 -2.53 11.67
N LEU A 56 -6.09 -1.98 10.92
CA LEU A 56 -6.49 -0.58 11.03
C LEU A 56 -7.65 -0.33 11.99
N LYS A 57 -8.18 -1.38 12.61
CA LYS A 57 -9.24 -1.24 13.60
C LYS A 57 -8.76 -0.39 14.78
N GLY A 58 -9.53 0.66 15.09
CA GLY A 58 -9.13 1.64 16.12
C GLY A 58 -8.31 2.81 15.60
N GLU A 59 -7.88 2.78 14.33
CA GLU A 59 -7.19 3.90 13.70
C GLU A 59 -8.22 4.79 13.01
N SER A 60 -8.51 5.96 13.59
CA SER A 60 -9.60 6.83 13.13
C SER A 60 -9.36 7.48 11.76
N LEU A 61 -8.08 7.71 11.42
CA LEU A 61 -7.70 8.41 10.19
C LEU A 61 -7.26 7.48 9.06
N LEU A 62 -7.21 6.18 9.31
CA LEU A 62 -6.74 5.19 8.36
C LEU A 62 -7.87 4.23 7.99
N LYS A 63 -8.09 4.04 6.69
CA LYS A 63 -9.20 3.23 6.17
C LYS A 63 -8.68 2.14 5.24
N ALA A 64 -9.18 0.92 5.42
CA ALA A 64 -8.98 -0.14 4.44
C ALA A 64 -9.91 0.10 3.24
N CYS A 65 -9.39 -0.07 2.03
CA CYS A 65 -10.16 0.16 0.81
C CYS A 65 -9.99 -1.01 -0.16
N ASN A 66 -11.11 -1.57 -0.58
CA ASN A 66 -11.16 -2.67 -1.56
C ASN A 66 -11.76 -2.23 -2.91
N TYR A 67 -11.77 -0.94 -3.16
CA TYR A 67 -12.46 -0.35 -4.31
C TYR A 67 -12.00 -0.96 -5.64
N GLU A 68 -10.71 -1.26 -5.79
CA GLU A 68 -10.17 -1.86 -7.01
C GLU A 68 -10.66 -3.29 -7.26
N PHE A 69 -11.21 -3.97 -6.25
CA PHE A 69 -11.81 -5.30 -6.43
C PHE A 69 -13.01 -5.28 -7.39
N HIS A 70 -13.67 -4.13 -7.49
CA HIS A 70 -14.88 -3.93 -8.31
C HIS A 70 -14.58 -3.27 -9.65
N LEU A 71 -13.33 -2.93 -9.92
CA LEU A 71 -12.91 -2.32 -11.17
C LEU A 71 -12.40 -3.35 -12.16
N GLN A 72 -12.41 -2.95 -13.44
CA GLN A 72 -11.81 -3.76 -14.51
C GLN A 72 -10.32 -3.96 -14.27
N LYS A 73 -9.84 -5.18 -14.48
CA LYS A 73 -8.43 -5.54 -14.34
C LYS A 73 -7.76 -5.57 -15.71
N PRO A 74 -6.46 -5.19 -15.79
CA PRO A 74 -5.56 -4.81 -14.69
C PRO A 74 -5.93 -3.45 -14.09
N SER A 75 -5.64 -3.28 -12.79
CA SER A 75 -5.93 -2.04 -12.07
C SER A 75 -4.87 -0.99 -12.36
N TYR A 76 -5.24 0.02 -13.14
CA TYR A 76 -4.39 1.19 -13.37
C TYR A 76 -4.78 2.32 -12.43
N THR A 77 -3.80 2.96 -11.83
CA THR A 77 -4.02 4.06 -10.87
C THR A 77 -4.87 5.19 -11.46
N TRP A 78 -4.65 5.53 -12.73
CA TRP A 78 -5.46 6.55 -13.41
C TRP A 78 -6.95 6.19 -13.39
N HIS A 79 -7.30 4.96 -13.78
CA HIS A 79 -8.70 4.50 -13.77
C HIS A 79 -9.28 4.48 -12.36
N THR A 80 -8.50 4.06 -11.38
CA THR A 80 -8.93 4.03 -9.97
C THR A 80 -9.23 5.43 -9.46
N LEU A 81 -8.35 6.40 -9.72
CA LEU A 81 -8.54 7.79 -9.30
C LEU A 81 -9.76 8.43 -9.96
N GLN A 82 -9.97 8.17 -11.26
CA GLN A 82 -11.14 8.68 -11.97
C GLN A 82 -12.44 8.11 -11.39
N ALA A 83 -12.49 6.80 -11.15
CA ALA A 83 -13.67 6.14 -10.61
C ALA A 83 -13.97 6.61 -9.19
N LEU A 84 -12.95 6.74 -8.34
CA LEU A 84 -13.09 7.28 -6.99
C LEU A 84 -13.60 8.72 -6.99
N SER A 85 -13.06 9.55 -7.88
CA SER A 85 -13.48 10.96 -7.98
C SER A 85 -14.93 11.09 -8.44
N LYS A 86 -15.40 10.18 -9.26
CA LYS A 86 -16.79 10.13 -9.71
C LYS A 86 -17.73 9.69 -8.59
N ASP A 87 -17.35 8.64 -7.84
CA ASP A 87 -18.20 8.07 -6.79
C ASP A 87 -18.16 8.89 -5.49
N TYR A 88 -17.07 9.62 -5.26
CA TYR A 88 -16.87 10.46 -4.08
C TYR A 88 -16.56 11.90 -4.49
N PRO A 89 -17.54 12.64 -5.07
CA PRO A 89 -17.27 13.97 -5.63
C PRO A 89 -16.90 15.02 -4.58
N ASP A 90 -17.17 14.79 -3.31
CA ASP A 90 -16.85 15.69 -2.21
C ASP A 90 -15.47 15.45 -1.60
N ILE A 91 -14.73 14.44 -2.11
CA ILE A 91 -13.39 14.10 -1.62
C ILE A 91 -12.34 14.52 -2.64
N ASP A 92 -11.31 15.22 -2.17
CA ASP A 92 -10.12 15.54 -2.95
C ASP A 92 -9.06 14.46 -2.70
N PHE A 93 -8.73 13.70 -3.73
CA PHE A 93 -7.78 12.61 -3.63
C PHE A 93 -6.35 13.07 -3.90
N THR A 94 -5.44 12.64 -3.05
CA THR A 94 -3.99 12.80 -3.20
C THR A 94 -3.37 11.42 -3.34
N LEU A 95 -2.51 11.24 -4.34
CA LEU A 95 -1.79 9.98 -4.54
C LEU A 95 -0.54 9.95 -3.65
N LEU A 96 -0.40 8.91 -2.83
CA LEU A 96 0.77 8.70 -1.97
C LEU A 96 1.59 7.55 -2.55
N ILE A 97 2.84 7.81 -2.92
CA ILE A 97 3.74 6.79 -3.46
C ILE A 97 5.14 6.90 -2.87
N GLY A 98 5.81 5.76 -2.76
CA GLY A 98 7.21 5.71 -2.35
C GLY A 98 8.17 6.16 -3.46
N GLY A 99 9.38 6.52 -3.09
CA GLY A 99 10.39 7.01 -4.01
C GLY A 99 10.76 6.02 -5.12
N ASP A 100 10.70 4.73 -4.85
CA ASP A 100 10.93 3.68 -5.84
C ASP A 100 9.84 3.65 -6.94
N ASN A 101 8.57 3.82 -6.55
CA ASN A 101 7.46 3.96 -7.48
C ASN A 101 7.52 5.28 -8.24
N TRP A 102 7.95 6.35 -7.59
CA TRP A 102 8.16 7.64 -8.25
C TRP A 102 9.22 7.54 -9.35
N ALA A 103 10.31 6.81 -9.11
CA ALA A 103 11.36 6.61 -10.12
C ALA A 103 10.85 5.93 -11.39
N ALA A 104 9.78 5.13 -11.31
CA ALA A 104 9.16 4.45 -12.45
C ALA A 104 7.84 5.08 -12.89
N PHE A 105 7.45 6.21 -12.30
CA PHE A 105 6.15 6.84 -12.51
C PHE A 105 5.90 7.24 -13.97
N ASP A 106 6.95 7.64 -14.69
CA ASP A 106 6.87 7.99 -16.11
C ASP A 106 6.45 6.82 -17.02
N LYS A 107 6.49 5.60 -16.51
CA LYS A 107 6.03 4.38 -17.20
C LYS A 107 4.59 4.01 -16.86
N TRP A 108 3.96 4.73 -15.94
CA TRP A 108 2.59 4.44 -15.53
C TRP A 108 1.60 4.88 -16.60
N PHE A 109 0.57 4.09 -16.75
CA PHE A 109 -0.54 4.38 -17.68
C PHE A 109 -1.15 5.75 -17.35
N HIS A 110 -1.19 6.62 -18.32
CA HIS A 110 -1.70 8.00 -18.18
C HIS A 110 -1.02 8.81 -17.07
N HIS A 111 0.28 8.64 -16.87
CA HIS A 111 1.03 9.36 -15.83
C HIS A 111 0.91 10.88 -15.96
N ASP A 112 0.89 11.42 -17.17
CA ASP A 112 0.73 12.86 -17.40
C ASP A 112 -0.65 13.35 -16.93
N ASP A 113 -1.69 12.56 -17.15
CA ASP A 113 -3.04 12.87 -16.70
C ASP A 113 -3.15 12.84 -15.19
N ILE A 114 -2.49 11.89 -14.54
CA ILE A 114 -2.43 11.84 -13.07
C ILE A 114 -1.77 13.10 -12.55
N LEU A 115 -0.61 13.49 -13.09
CA LEU A 115 0.10 14.72 -12.70
C LEU A 115 -0.77 15.96 -12.87
N ALA A 116 -1.55 16.02 -13.95
CA ALA A 116 -2.36 17.19 -14.27
C ALA A 116 -3.59 17.34 -13.35
N HIS A 117 -4.09 16.25 -12.79
CA HIS A 117 -5.39 16.26 -12.10
C HIS A 117 -5.33 15.94 -10.60
N TYR A 118 -4.24 15.35 -10.11
CA TYR A 118 -4.14 14.93 -8.72
C TYR A 118 -2.83 15.38 -8.08
N PRO A 119 -2.88 15.91 -6.85
CA PRO A 119 -1.67 16.10 -6.06
C PRO A 119 -1.01 14.74 -5.79
N ILE A 120 0.32 14.75 -5.79
CA ILE A 120 1.12 13.56 -5.50
C ILE A 120 2.06 13.87 -4.34
N VAL A 121 2.10 13.00 -3.35
CA VAL A 121 3.08 13.05 -2.28
C VAL A 121 4.00 11.85 -2.42
N VAL A 122 5.29 12.14 -2.53
CA VAL A 122 6.33 11.12 -2.63
C VAL A 122 7.06 11.05 -1.28
N TYR A 123 7.13 9.87 -0.70
CA TYR A 123 7.88 9.65 0.53
C TYR A 123 9.16 8.86 0.20
N PRO A 124 10.34 9.38 0.64
CA PRO A 124 11.60 8.71 0.36
C PRO A 124 11.66 7.35 1.04
N ARG A 125 12.27 6.38 0.37
CA ARG A 125 12.65 5.10 0.95
C ARG A 125 14.16 5.06 1.16
N GLN A 126 14.61 4.21 2.07
CA GLN A 126 16.01 4.09 2.43
C GLN A 126 16.88 3.81 1.19
N GLY A 127 17.88 4.64 0.95
CA GLY A 127 18.80 4.51 -0.17
C GLY A 127 18.38 5.13 -1.49
N ALA A 128 17.17 5.74 -1.56
CA ALA A 128 16.70 6.41 -2.76
C ALA A 128 16.75 7.93 -2.58
N SER A 129 17.51 8.64 -3.41
CA SER A 129 17.42 10.09 -3.47
C SER A 129 16.35 10.46 -4.52
N ILE A 130 15.48 11.39 -4.14
CA ILE A 130 14.47 11.94 -5.04
C ILE A 130 15.03 13.26 -5.57
N GLY A 131 15.15 13.38 -6.90
CA GLY A 131 15.61 14.61 -7.54
C GLY A 131 14.53 15.69 -7.54
N ALA A 132 14.69 16.68 -8.42
CA ALA A 132 13.70 17.74 -8.60
C ALA A 132 12.35 17.14 -9.03
N VAL A 133 11.25 17.69 -8.48
CA VAL A 133 9.90 17.23 -8.78
C VAL A 133 9.10 18.33 -9.48
N PRO A 134 8.15 17.98 -10.35
CA PRO A 134 7.31 18.97 -11.02
C PRO A 134 6.30 19.60 -10.06
N GLN A 135 5.63 20.64 -10.52
CA GLN A 135 4.54 21.27 -9.78
C GLN A 135 3.43 20.25 -9.52
N GLY A 136 2.84 20.32 -8.33
CA GLY A 136 1.80 19.37 -7.90
C GLY A 136 2.33 18.13 -7.22
N VAL A 137 3.65 17.95 -7.18
CA VAL A 137 4.33 16.85 -6.48
C VAL A 137 5.09 17.42 -5.28
N ALA A 138 4.84 16.85 -4.11
CA ALA A 138 5.54 17.23 -2.89
C ALA A 138 6.34 16.04 -2.37
N ILE A 139 7.54 16.30 -1.89
CA ILE A 139 8.36 15.30 -1.19
C ILE A 139 8.13 15.50 0.31
N VAL A 140 7.70 14.44 0.99
CA VAL A 140 7.49 14.49 2.44
C VAL A 140 8.37 13.43 3.11
N GLU A 141 9.30 13.89 3.90
CA GLU A 141 10.19 13.03 4.69
C GLU A 141 9.42 12.38 5.84
N THR A 142 9.58 11.09 6.00
CA THR A 142 8.91 10.30 7.03
C THR A 142 9.92 9.44 7.78
N PRO A 143 9.64 9.06 9.03
CA PRO A 143 10.49 8.13 9.74
C PRO A 143 10.59 6.81 8.98
N LEU A 144 11.83 6.35 8.77
CA LEU A 144 12.09 5.08 8.09
C LEU A 144 12.15 3.96 9.13
N LEU A 145 11.16 3.09 9.12
CA LEU A 145 11.18 1.86 9.92
C LEU A 145 11.80 0.74 9.08
N ASN A 146 12.73 0.03 9.69
CA ASN A 146 13.45 -1.07 9.04
C ASN A 146 12.61 -2.36 9.04
N ILE A 147 11.40 -2.29 8.53
CA ILE A 147 10.45 -3.40 8.43
C ILE A 147 10.00 -3.52 6.98
N SER A 148 10.00 -4.73 6.46
CA SER A 148 9.47 -5.01 5.12
C SER A 148 8.53 -6.23 5.15
N SER A 149 7.58 -6.25 4.23
CA SER A 149 6.70 -7.41 4.04
C SER A 149 7.49 -8.68 3.73
N THR A 150 8.57 -8.56 2.96
CA THR A 150 9.45 -9.70 2.65
C THR A 150 10.07 -10.31 3.90
N GLN A 151 10.60 -9.48 4.80
CA GLN A 151 11.15 -9.96 6.08
C GLN A 151 10.11 -10.70 6.90
N ILE A 152 8.87 -10.18 6.94
CA ILE A 152 7.77 -10.80 7.69
C ILE A 152 7.44 -12.16 7.11
N ARG A 153 7.29 -12.27 5.78
CA ARG A 153 7.01 -13.55 5.14
C ARG A 153 8.12 -14.57 5.38
N GLN A 154 9.38 -14.15 5.30
CA GLN A 154 10.53 -15.00 5.58
C GLN A 154 10.56 -15.49 7.02
N ALA A 155 10.31 -14.59 7.98
CA ALA A 155 10.25 -14.94 9.40
C ALA A 155 9.17 -16.01 9.68
N ILE A 156 7.98 -15.83 9.10
CA ILE A 156 6.89 -16.80 9.22
C ILE A 156 7.30 -18.17 8.67
N LEU A 157 7.92 -18.20 7.50
CA LEU A 157 8.35 -19.46 6.88
C LEU A 157 9.45 -20.17 7.67
N GLN A 158 10.26 -19.42 8.42
CA GLN A 158 11.34 -19.95 9.24
C GLN A 158 10.88 -20.27 10.68
N GLY A 159 9.61 -20.01 11.01
CA GLY A 159 9.08 -20.22 12.35
C GLY A 159 9.57 -19.18 13.37
N GLU A 160 10.06 -18.04 12.89
CA GLU A 160 10.51 -16.94 13.74
C GLU A 160 9.34 -16.01 14.11
N SER A 161 9.46 -15.35 15.26
CA SER A 161 8.45 -14.40 15.72
C SER A 161 8.37 -13.15 14.84
N ILE A 162 7.16 -12.69 14.58
CA ILE A 162 6.88 -11.41 13.92
C ILE A 162 6.33 -10.36 14.89
N HIS A 163 6.46 -10.61 16.19
CA HIS A 163 5.97 -9.71 17.22
C HIS A 163 6.60 -8.31 17.08
N GLY A 164 5.76 -7.27 17.10
CA GLY A 164 6.20 -5.89 16.89
C GLY A 164 6.39 -5.49 15.43
N MET A 165 6.42 -6.42 14.48
CA MET A 165 6.52 -6.11 13.05
C MET A 165 5.14 -5.85 12.43
N VAL A 166 4.11 -6.46 12.97
CA VAL A 166 2.71 -6.26 12.58
C VAL A 166 1.90 -5.86 13.81
N PRO A 167 0.73 -5.20 13.65
CA PRO A 167 -0.18 -4.99 14.76
C PRO A 167 -0.54 -6.31 15.43
N GLU A 168 -0.63 -6.30 16.75
CA GLU A 168 -0.93 -7.49 17.53
C GLU A 168 -2.23 -8.17 17.08
N ALA A 169 -3.22 -7.37 16.67
CA ALA A 169 -4.52 -7.85 16.20
C ALA A 169 -4.45 -8.80 15.00
N ILE A 170 -3.37 -8.75 14.20
CA ILE A 170 -3.23 -9.59 12.99
C ILE A 170 -2.06 -10.57 13.08
N GLU A 171 -1.34 -10.61 14.18
CA GLU A 171 -0.12 -11.44 14.32
C GLU A 171 -0.42 -12.91 14.05
N ASP A 172 -1.41 -13.48 14.73
CA ASP A 172 -1.78 -14.88 14.58
C ASP A 172 -2.34 -15.20 13.19
N LEU A 173 -3.19 -14.32 12.67
CA LEU A 173 -3.76 -14.50 11.33
C LEU A 173 -2.71 -14.42 10.24
N ALA A 174 -1.76 -13.50 10.34
CA ALA A 174 -0.67 -13.39 9.38
C ALA A 174 0.17 -14.66 9.39
N CYS A 175 0.51 -15.18 10.56
CA CYS A 175 1.22 -16.43 10.69
C CYS A 175 0.45 -17.60 10.06
N LYS A 176 -0.85 -17.67 10.30
CA LYS A 176 -1.72 -18.72 9.73
C LYS A 176 -1.77 -18.64 8.21
N TYR A 177 -2.06 -17.47 7.66
CA TYR A 177 -2.28 -17.30 6.22
C TYR A 177 -0.98 -17.46 5.42
N TYR A 178 0.10 -16.83 5.84
CA TYR A 178 1.38 -16.92 5.13
C TYR A 178 2.10 -18.26 5.39
N GLY A 179 1.91 -18.83 6.58
CA GLY A 179 2.40 -20.17 6.89
C GLY A 179 1.73 -21.25 6.06
N GLY A 180 0.42 -21.10 5.77
CA GLY A 180 -0.36 -22.01 4.94
C GLY A 180 0.09 -22.05 3.49
N MET A 181 0.60 -20.94 2.94
CA MET A 181 1.09 -20.88 1.57
C MET A 181 2.25 -21.86 1.28
N ARG A 182 2.94 -22.32 2.30
CA ARG A 182 4.03 -23.30 2.19
C ARG A 182 3.52 -24.67 1.78
N ASN A 183 2.31 -25.03 2.19
CA ASN A 183 1.73 -26.37 1.99
C ASN A 183 1.12 -26.56 0.60
N GLU A 184 0.84 -25.49 -0.13
CA GLU A 184 0.27 -25.57 -1.48
C GLU A 184 1.32 -25.80 -2.57
N LYS A 185 2.61 -25.76 -2.20
CA LYS A 185 3.75 -25.94 -3.13
C LYS A 185 4.37 -27.33 -3.09
N LEU A 186 3.82 -28.24 -2.32
CA LEU A 186 4.21 -29.65 -2.26
C LEU A 186 3.19 -30.51 -3.02
#